data_51ea16feb8cccebbaf387650527b377e
#
_entry.id   51ea16feb8cccebbaf387650527b377e
#
_cell.length_a   1.000
_cell.length_b   1.000
_cell.length_c   1.000
_cell.angle_alpha   90.00
_cell.angle_beta   90.00
_cell.angle_gamma   90.00
#
_symmetry.space_group_name_H-M   'P 1'
#
loop_
_entity.id
_entity.type
_entity.pdbx_description
1 polymer ?
#
loop_
_entity_poly.entity_id
_entity_poly.type
_entity_poly.pdbx_seq_one_letter_code
_entity_poly.pdbx_strand_id
1 'polypeptide(L)'
;MRLIILGAGGYGKTIEDVAGQLNRYEKINFLDDKAEGENVLGKTDDFKTFINEDTEFYPAFGYNELRYNWILKLDEAGAKIATIIHPSAYVSPKAVIGKGSAVLPNASINYGAVITYGCIVNIGAIVDHNVLLGNGAHVCPGAVVKGENLIPAFMKIESGTVINRAE
;
A
#
# COMPACT_ATOMS: atom_id res chain seq x y z
N MET A 1 12.61 9.83 10.82
CA MET A 1 11.86 10.05 9.54
C MET A 1 10.42 10.41 9.82
N ARG A 2 9.77 11.15 8.93
CA ARG A 2 8.33 11.46 8.95
C ARG A 2 7.61 10.65 7.87
N LEU A 3 6.41 10.17 8.17
CA LEU A 3 5.47 9.67 7.17
C LEU A 3 4.33 10.68 7.00
N ILE A 4 4.01 11.03 5.76
CA ILE A 4 2.81 11.79 5.42
C ILE A 4 1.87 10.88 4.63
N ILE A 5 0.69 10.64 5.19
CA ILE A 5 -0.35 9.81 4.60
C ILE A 5 -1.32 10.73 3.86
N LEU A 6 -1.52 10.49 2.57
CA LEU A 6 -2.53 11.19 1.77
C LEU A 6 -3.86 10.47 1.93
N GLY A 7 -4.82 11.14 2.56
CA GLY A 7 -6.12 10.58 2.94
C GLY A 7 -6.19 10.13 4.39
N ALA A 8 -7.05 10.79 5.19
CA ALA A 8 -7.27 10.52 6.62
C ALA A 8 -8.54 9.68 6.89
N GLY A 9 -9.08 9.02 5.86
CA GLY A 9 -10.21 8.09 5.99
C GLY A 9 -9.84 6.77 6.67
N GLY A 10 -10.75 5.80 6.70
CA GLY A 10 -10.56 4.52 7.39
C GLY A 10 -9.29 3.78 6.96
N TYR A 11 -9.00 3.74 5.65
CA TYR A 11 -7.76 3.12 5.18
C TYR A 11 -6.51 3.92 5.59
N GLY A 12 -6.57 5.25 5.59
CA GLY A 12 -5.48 6.09 6.10
C GLY A 12 -5.17 5.82 7.56
N LYS A 13 -6.20 5.64 8.40
CA LYS A 13 -6.05 5.27 9.81
C LYS A 13 -5.48 3.87 10.00
N THR A 14 -5.83 2.91 9.13
CA THR A 14 -5.20 1.59 9.12
C THR A 14 -3.70 1.69 8.80
N ILE A 15 -3.33 2.52 7.83
CA ILE A 15 -1.90 2.72 7.48
C ILE A 15 -1.16 3.45 8.61
N GLU A 16 -1.77 4.44 9.28
CA GLU A 16 -1.21 5.09 10.47
C GLU A 16 -0.85 4.07 11.56
N ASP A 17 -1.81 3.20 11.90
CA ASP A 17 -1.62 2.15 12.92
C ASP A 17 -0.50 1.18 12.54
N VAL A 18 -0.50 0.68 11.31
CA VAL A 18 0.55 -0.22 10.81
C VAL A 18 1.91 0.47 10.78
N ALA A 19 1.98 1.69 10.28
CA ALA A 19 3.23 2.45 10.19
C ALA A 19 3.81 2.78 11.57
N GLY A 20 2.96 3.02 12.57
CA GLY A 20 3.37 3.21 13.96
C GLY A 20 4.10 2.00 14.55
N GLN A 21 3.78 0.79 14.08
CA GLN A 21 4.42 -0.46 14.53
C GLN A 21 5.76 -0.74 13.84
N LEU A 22 6.12 0.01 12.80
CA LEU A 22 7.39 -0.19 12.08
C LEU A 22 8.62 0.36 12.81
N ASN A 23 8.44 1.18 13.85
CA ASN A 23 9.52 1.84 14.63
C ASN A 23 10.52 2.63 13.78
N ARG A 24 10.11 3.10 12.60
CA ARG A 24 10.97 3.89 11.71
C ARG A 24 10.50 5.34 11.53
N TYR A 25 9.25 5.63 11.91
CA TYR A 25 8.68 6.96 11.81
C TYR A 25 8.54 7.62 13.19
N GLU A 26 9.15 8.75 13.36
CA GLU A 26 9.03 9.57 14.58
C GLU A 26 7.74 10.39 14.59
N LYS A 27 7.25 10.72 13.40
CA LYS A 27 6.01 11.48 13.20
C LYS A 27 5.22 10.89 12.04
N ILE A 28 3.92 10.73 12.24
CA ILE A 28 2.97 10.34 11.22
C ILE A 28 1.90 11.42 11.15
N ASN A 29 1.73 12.01 9.99
CA ASN A 29 0.79 13.08 9.74
C ASN A 29 -0.07 12.76 8.51
N PHE A 30 -1.13 13.54 8.31
CA PHE A 30 -2.03 13.41 7.17
C PHE A 30 -2.05 14.68 6.32
N LEU A 31 -2.36 14.49 5.05
CA LEU A 31 -2.90 15.50 4.16
C LEU A 31 -4.25 14.99 3.65
N ASP A 32 -5.30 15.78 3.84
CA ASP A 32 -6.66 15.39 3.45
C ASP A 32 -7.49 16.64 3.10
N ASP A 33 -8.34 16.53 2.07
CA ASP A 33 -9.09 17.68 1.58
C ASP A 33 -10.31 18.03 2.44
N LYS A 34 -10.74 17.10 3.30
CA LYS A 34 -11.98 17.21 4.08
C LYS A 34 -11.78 17.00 5.59
N ALA A 35 -10.79 16.19 5.97
CA ALA A 35 -10.54 15.91 7.37
C ALA A 35 -9.84 17.09 8.05
N GLU A 36 -10.15 17.29 9.32
CA GLU A 36 -9.52 18.26 10.20
C GLU A 36 -9.00 17.55 11.45
N GLY A 37 -7.99 18.12 12.10
CA GLY A 37 -7.43 17.59 13.34
C GLY A 37 -5.97 17.93 13.51
N GLU A 38 -5.45 17.71 14.69
CA GLU A 38 -4.07 18.09 15.08
C GLU A 38 -2.99 17.48 14.18
N ASN A 39 -3.23 16.26 13.67
CA ASN A 39 -2.29 15.55 12.80
C ASN A 39 -2.53 15.77 11.31
N VAL A 40 -3.52 16.59 10.92
CA VAL A 40 -3.79 16.95 9.53
C VAL A 40 -3.10 18.26 9.21
N LEU A 41 -2.10 18.22 8.34
CA LEU A 41 -1.21 19.36 8.06
C LEU A 41 -1.74 20.29 6.97
N GLY A 42 -2.73 19.83 6.20
CA GLY A 42 -3.28 20.58 5.06
C GLY A 42 -4.00 19.67 4.08
N LYS A 43 -4.17 20.19 2.87
CA LYS A 43 -4.82 19.46 1.76
C LYS A 43 -3.85 18.53 1.05
N THR A 44 -4.38 17.56 0.30
CA THR A 44 -3.55 16.60 -0.43
C THR A 44 -2.58 17.27 -1.39
N ASP A 45 -2.98 18.35 -2.07
CA ASP A 45 -2.12 19.08 -3.00
C ASP A 45 -0.99 19.89 -2.35
N ASP A 46 -1.03 20.09 -1.04
CA ASP A 46 0.04 20.75 -0.29
C ASP A 46 1.28 19.86 -0.13
N PHE A 47 1.25 18.59 -0.58
CA PHE A 47 2.32 17.62 -0.40
C PHE A 47 3.70 18.14 -0.84
N LYS A 48 3.76 18.98 -1.87
CA LYS A 48 5.02 19.52 -2.39
C LYS A 48 5.80 20.34 -1.37
N THR A 49 5.10 20.98 -0.43
CA THR A 49 5.73 21.80 0.64
C THR A 49 6.45 20.95 1.67
N PHE A 50 6.16 19.64 1.70
CA PHE A 50 6.74 18.68 2.66
C PHE A 50 7.81 17.78 2.05
N ILE A 51 8.13 17.92 0.76
CA ILE A 51 9.16 17.10 0.10
C ILE A 51 10.53 17.49 0.66
N ASN A 52 11.20 16.53 1.29
CA ASN A 52 12.57 16.64 1.77
C ASN A 52 13.17 15.23 1.98
N GLU A 53 14.43 15.17 2.42
CA GLU A 53 15.14 13.89 2.57
C GLU A 53 14.59 13.01 3.70
N ASP A 54 13.94 13.60 4.72
CA ASP A 54 13.44 12.92 5.90
C ASP A 54 11.93 12.62 5.84
N THR A 55 11.28 12.87 4.72
CA THR A 55 9.83 12.66 4.55
C THR A 55 9.53 11.63 3.49
N GLU A 56 8.74 10.63 3.86
CA GLU A 56 8.10 9.65 2.95
C GLU A 56 6.60 9.92 2.87
N PHE A 57 6.02 9.58 1.73
CA PHE A 57 4.60 9.74 1.46
C PHE A 57 3.94 8.39 1.18
N TYR A 58 2.71 8.22 1.66
CA TYR A 58 1.89 7.06 1.31
C TYR A 58 0.48 7.49 0.89
N PRO A 59 0.03 7.19 -0.35
CA PRO A 59 -1.33 7.51 -0.79
C PRO A 59 -2.31 6.46 -0.28
N ALA A 60 -3.07 6.79 0.77
CA ALA A 60 -4.00 5.89 1.44
C ALA A 60 -5.43 5.98 0.89
N PHE A 61 -5.58 5.83 -0.41
CA PHE A 61 -6.88 5.82 -1.07
C PHE A 61 -7.34 4.38 -1.35
N GLY A 62 -8.58 4.05 -0.94
CA GLY A 62 -9.19 2.75 -1.20
C GLY A 62 -9.53 2.51 -2.68
N TYR A 63 -9.70 3.59 -3.45
CA TYR A 63 -9.92 3.51 -4.90
C TYR A 63 -8.59 3.28 -5.62
N ASN A 64 -8.48 2.16 -6.32
CA ASN A 64 -7.22 1.63 -6.84
C ASN A 64 -6.53 2.57 -7.84
N GLU A 65 -7.28 3.10 -8.81
CA GLU A 65 -6.73 4.02 -9.82
C GLU A 65 -6.29 5.35 -9.20
N LEU A 66 -7.08 5.91 -8.27
CA LEU A 66 -6.74 7.15 -7.58
C LEU A 66 -5.44 6.97 -6.77
N ARG A 67 -5.31 5.85 -6.05
CA ARG A 67 -4.10 5.54 -5.30
C ARG A 67 -2.88 5.48 -6.21
N TYR A 68 -2.99 4.79 -7.34
CA TYR A 68 -1.90 4.67 -8.30
C TYR A 68 -1.54 6.01 -8.96
N ASN A 69 -2.54 6.82 -9.33
CA ASN A 69 -2.31 8.15 -9.90
C ASN A 69 -1.56 9.07 -8.92
N TRP A 70 -1.85 8.96 -7.63
CA TRP A 70 -1.08 9.68 -6.61
C TRP A 70 0.37 9.19 -6.50
N ILE A 71 0.62 7.90 -6.69
CA ILE A 71 2.00 7.38 -6.74
C ILE A 71 2.76 8.01 -7.90
N LEU A 72 2.16 8.08 -9.08
CA LEU A 72 2.79 8.72 -10.25
C LEU A 72 3.05 10.22 -9.99
N LYS A 73 2.08 10.94 -9.41
CA LYS A 73 2.21 12.36 -9.07
C LYS A 73 3.32 12.62 -8.04
N LEU A 74 3.44 11.77 -7.03
CA LEU A 74 4.51 11.83 -6.02
C LEU A 74 5.88 11.55 -6.65
N ASP A 75 5.96 10.53 -7.50
CA ASP A 75 7.19 10.14 -8.17
C ASP A 75 7.71 11.23 -9.12
N GLU A 76 6.82 11.81 -9.92
CA GLU A 76 7.13 12.95 -10.81
C GLU A 76 7.63 14.17 -10.04
N ALA A 77 7.14 14.39 -8.82
CA ALA A 77 7.58 15.47 -7.96
C ALA A 77 8.89 15.17 -7.20
N GLY A 78 9.48 13.98 -7.37
CA GLY A 78 10.68 13.55 -6.67
C GLY A 78 10.46 13.21 -5.19
N ALA A 79 9.22 12.94 -4.77
CA ALA A 79 8.92 12.56 -3.39
C ALA A 79 9.32 11.10 -3.12
N LYS A 80 9.79 10.82 -1.91
CA LYS A 80 10.03 9.44 -1.45
C LYS A 80 8.70 8.77 -1.14
N ILE A 81 8.44 7.63 -1.75
CA ILE A 81 7.18 6.88 -1.61
C ILE A 81 7.40 5.68 -0.70
N ALA A 82 6.68 5.65 0.40
CA ALA A 82 6.75 4.57 1.37
C ALA A 82 6.15 3.28 0.83
N THR A 83 6.79 2.16 1.16
CA THR A 83 6.21 0.82 1.08
C THR A 83 6.01 0.34 2.51
N ILE A 84 4.78 -0.05 2.86
CA ILE A 84 4.37 -0.38 4.21
C ILE A 84 4.20 -1.90 4.33
N ILE A 85 5.05 -2.56 5.12
CA ILE A 85 4.98 -4.01 5.34
C ILE A 85 4.88 -4.24 6.84
N HIS A 86 3.74 -4.80 7.28
CA HIS A 86 3.53 -5.08 8.70
C HIS A 86 4.49 -6.17 9.20
N PRO A 87 5.05 -6.05 10.41
CA PRO A 87 6.01 -7.04 10.95
C PRO A 87 5.49 -8.48 11.04
N SER A 88 4.17 -8.68 11.16
CA SER A 88 3.56 -10.02 11.16
C SER A 88 3.26 -10.57 9.77
N ALA A 89 3.51 -9.81 8.70
CA ALA A 89 3.36 -10.32 7.35
C ALA A 89 4.54 -11.22 6.98
N TYR A 90 4.25 -12.33 6.31
CA TYR A 90 5.29 -13.12 5.67
C TYR A 90 5.53 -12.62 4.25
N VAL A 91 6.73 -12.21 3.95
CA VAL A 91 7.16 -11.88 2.59
C VAL A 91 8.40 -12.70 2.26
N SER A 92 8.29 -13.56 1.25
CA SER A 92 9.42 -14.36 0.77
C SER A 92 10.60 -13.46 0.38
N PRO A 93 11.84 -13.80 0.76
CA PRO A 93 13.02 -13.06 0.29
C PRO A 93 13.21 -13.04 -1.23
N LYS A 94 12.45 -13.87 -1.95
CA LYS A 94 12.44 -13.96 -3.42
C LYS A 94 11.24 -13.24 -4.05
N ALA A 95 10.37 -12.65 -3.24
CA ALA A 95 9.29 -11.80 -3.73
C ALA A 95 9.79 -10.36 -3.96
N VAL A 96 9.13 -9.65 -4.88
CA VAL A 96 9.41 -8.24 -5.17
C VAL A 96 8.18 -7.42 -4.79
N ILE A 97 8.38 -6.38 -4.00
CA ILE A 97 7.31 -5.46 -3.59
C ILE A 97 7.61 -4.08 -4.14
N GLY A 98 6.74 -3.59 -5.02
CA GLY A 98 6.84 -2.26 -5.63
C GLY A 98 6.47 -1.13 -4.68
N LYS A 99 7.04 0.06 -4.95
CA LYS A 99 6.81 1.26 -4.14
C LYS A 99 5.33 1.63 -4.01
N GLY A 100 4.96 2.20 -2.88
CA GLY A 100 3.59 2.59 -2.59
C GLY A 100 2.64 1.43 -2.30
N SER A 101 3.14 0.20 -2.22
CA SER A 101 2.33 -0.96 -1.85
C SER A 101 2.25 -1.12 -0.34
N ALA A 102 1.17 -1.76 0.13
CA ALA A 102 1.00 -2.16 1.51
C ALA A 102 0.80 -3.67 1.63
N VAL A 103 1.48 -4.28 2.59
CA VAL A 103 1.32 -5.68 3.02
C VAL A 103 0.89 -5.64 4.47
N LEU A 104 -0.38 -5.94 4.74
CA LEU A 104 -1.02 -5.74 6.02
C LEU A 104 -0.85 -6.94 6.96
N PRO A 105 -1.29 -6.84 8.23
CA PRO A 105 -1.07 -7.88 9.23
C PRO A 105 -1.45 -9.29 8.75
N ASN A 106 -0.59 -10.27 9.03
CA ASN A 106 -0.78 -11.69 8.71
C ASN A 106 -1.00 -12.01 7.22
N ALA A 107 -0.75 -11.06 6.31
CA ALA A 107 -0.72 -11.36 4.89
C ALA A 107 0.52 -12.21 4.54
N SER A 108 0.40 -13.04 3.52
CA SER A 108 1.48 -13.93 3.08
C SER A 108 1.76 -13.74 1.59
N ILE A 109 3.01 -13.44 1.25
CA ILE A 109 3.49 -13.32 -0.12
C ILE A 109 4.59 -14.34 -0.34
N ASN A 110 4.34 -15.31 -1.23
CA ASN A 110 5.16 -16.49 -1.43
C ASN A 110 6.28 -16.26 -2.48
N TYR A 111 7.06 -17.31 -2.70
CA TYR A 111 8.25 -17.33 -3.57
C TYR A 111 7.98 -16.78 -4.97
N GLY A 112 8.83 -15.87 -5.44
CA GLY A 112 8.79 -15.36 -6.81
C GLY A 112 7.58 -14.49 -7.15
N ALA A 113 6.70 -14.18 -6.18
CA ALA A 113 5.60 -13.26 -6.41
C ALA A 113 6.12 -11.85 -6.69
N VAL A 114 5.50 -11.16 -7.64
CA VAL A 114 5.80 -9.78 -8.00
C VAL A 114 4.58 -8.92 -7.72
N ILE A 115 4.69 -8.08 -6.73
CA ILE A 115 3.70 -7.08 -6.35
C ILE A 115 4.16 -5.77 -6.96
N THR A 116 3.45 -5.25 -7.96
CA THR A 116 3.85 -4.01 -8.63
C THR A 116 3.51 -2.78 -7.79
N TYR A 117 3.45 -1.60 -8.38
CA TYR A 117 3.29 -0.35 -7.62
C TYR A 117 1.88 -0.16 -7.07
N GLY A 118 1.79 0.34 -5.84
CA GLY A 118 0.53 0.75 -5.24
C GLY A 118 -0.46 -0.36 -4.95
N CYS A 119 -0.02 -1.61 -4.87
CA CYS A 119 -0.89 -2.72 -4.52
C CYS A 119 -1.20 -2.74 -3.02
N ILE A 120 -2.34 -3.35 -2.69
CA ILE A 120 -2.70 -3.67 -1.30
C ILE A 120 -2.86 -5.19 -1.19
N VAL A 121 -2.03 -5.81 -0.36
CA VAL A 121 -2.24 -7.19 0.12
C VAL A 121 -2.75 -7.06 1.55
N ASN A 122 -4.08 -7.18 1.71
CA ASN A 122 -4.79 -6.81 2.92
C ASN A 122 -4.66 -7.88 4.02
N ILE A 123 -5.25 -7.61 5.18
CA ILE A 123 -5.15 -8.45 6.39
C ILE A 123 -5.46 -9.91 6.06
N GLY A 124 -4.53 -10.82 6.38
CA GLY A 124 -4.68 -12.26 6.18
C GLY A 124 -4.82 -12.72 4.72
N ALA A 125 -4.59 -11.83 3.73
CA ALA A 125 -4.61 -12.20 2.33
C ALA A 125 -3.38 -13.05 1.95
N ILE A 126 -3.55 -13.94 0.99
CA ILE A 126 -2.49 -14.84 0.53
C ILE A 126 -2.24 -14.62 -0.96
N VAL A 127 -0.99 -14.32 -1.29
CA VAL A 127 -0.49 -14.27 -2.67
C VAL A 127 0.54 -15.39 -2.82
N ASP A 128 0.19 -16.42 -3.56
CA ASP A 128 1.00 -17.62 -3.70
C ASP A 128 2.16 -17.43 -4.70
N HIS A 129 2.94 -18.50 -4.91
CA HIS A 129 4.19 -18.45 -5.67
C HIS A 129 3.99 -17.96 -7.12
N ASN A 130 4.97 -17.18 -7.62
CA ASN A 130 5.02 -16.69 -9.01
C ASN A 130 3.77 -15.93 -9.47
N VAL A 131 2.98 -15.37 -8.56
CA VAL A 131 1.86 -14.49 -8.89
C VAL A 131 2.40 -13.13 -9.30
N LEU A 132 1.83 -12.53 -10.35
CA LEU A 132 2.03 -11.12 -10.68
C LEU A 132 0.77 -10.34 -10.34
N LEU A 133 0.88 -9.40 -9.40
CA LEU A 133 -0.16 -8.38 -9.17
C LEU A 133 0.15 -7.13 -9.98
N GLY A 134 -0.76 -6.77 -10.88
CA GLY A 134 -0.67 -5.54 -11.67
C GLY A 134 -0.85 -4.27 -10.81
N ASN A 135 -0.40 -3.14 -11.33
CA ASN A 135 -0.39 -1.85 -10.63
C ASN A 135 -1.73 -1.54 -9.96
N GLY A 136 -1.67 -1.11 -8.71
CA GLY A 136 -2.85 -0.71 -7.96
C GLY A 136 -3.81 -1.85 -7.60
N ALA A 137 -3.50 -3.11 -7.87
CA ALA A 137 -4.37 -4.21 -7.50
C ALA A 137 -4.58 -4.30 -5.99
N HIS A 138 -5.75 -4.77 -5.57
CA HIS A 138 -6.11 -4.91 -4.16
C HIS A 138 -6.61 -6.32 -3.87
N VAL A 139 -5.84 -7.09 -3.14
CA VAL A 139 -6.24 -8.38 -2.58
C VAL A 139 -6.86 -8.10 -1.22
N CYS A 140 -8.20 -8.13 -1.13
CA CYS A 140 -8.96 -7.77 0.07
C CYS A 140 -8.75 -8.77 1.23
N PRO A 141 -9.22 -8.46 2.46
CA PRO A 141 -8.99 -9.30 3.63
C PRO A 141 -9.35 -10.77 3.40
N GLY A 142 -8.42 -11.66 3.73
CA GLY A 142 -8.61 -13.11 3.64
C GLY A 142 -8.78 -13.67 2.22
N ALA A 143 -8.59 -12.87 1.18
CA ALA A 143 -8.61 -13.37 -0.20
C ALA A 143 -7.34 -14.15 -0.53
N VAL A 144 -7.43 -15.10 -1.44
CA VAL A 144 -6.34 -16.00 -1.84
C VAL A 144 -6.14 -15.93 -3.35
N VAL A 145 -4.93 -15.64 -3.78
CA VAL A 145 -4.51 -15.74 -5.18
C VAL A 145 -3.57 -16.94 -5.30
N LYS A 146 -4.03 -18.01 -5.94
CA LYS A 146 -3.22 -19.22 -6.15
C LYS A 146 -2.07 -18.97 -7.13
N GLY A 147 -1.07 -19.82 -7.08
CA GLY A 147 0.18 -19.66 -7.81
C GLY A 147 0.05 -19.44 -9.31
N GLU A 148 1.02 -18.72 -9.88
CA GLU A 148 1.17 -18.44 -11.32
C GLU A 148 0.05 -17.60 -11.97
N ASN A 149 -0.84 -17.00 -11.17
CA ASN A 149 -1.85 -16.08 -11.68
C ASN A 149 -1.27 -14.73 -12.07
N LEU A 150 -1.81 -14.17 -13.15
CA LEU A 150 -1.57 -12.79 -13.58
C LEU A 150 -2.82 -11.96 -13.24
N ILE A 151 -2.71 -11.09 -12.25
CA ILE A 151 -3.81 -10.23 -11.82
C ILE A 151 -3.69 -8.88 -12.54
N PRO A 152 -4.71 -8.48 -13.30
CA PRO A 152 -4.69 -7.20 -14.01
C PRO A 152 -4.50 -6.00 -13.09
N ALA A 153 -3.95 -4.90 -13.64
CA ALA A 153 -3.89 -3.63 -12.94
C ALA A 153 -5.28 -3.19 -12.45
N PHE A 154 -5.31 -2.59 -11.28
CA PHE A 154 -6.52 -2.06 -10.62
C PHE A 154 -7.58 -3.07 -10.24
N MET A 155 -7.34 -4.36 -10.48
CA MET A 155 -8.29 -5.39 -10.06
C MET A 155 -8.44 -5.40 -8.54
N LYS A 156 -9.69 -5.43 -8.09
CA LYS A 156 -10.04 -5.65 -6.68
C LYS A 156 -10.55 -7.08 -6.53
N ILE A 157 -9.88 -7.87 -5.71
CA ILE A 157 -10.27 -9.23 -5.36
C ILE A 157 -10.98 -9.15 -4.02
N GLU A 158 -12.28 -9.44 -4.02
CA GLU A 158 -13.12 -9.25 -2.83
C GLU A 158 -12.74 -10.19 -1.69
N SER A 159 -13.10 -9.78 -0.47
CA SER A 159 -12.75 -10.50 0.77
C SER A 159 -13.19 -11.96 0.71
N GLY A 160 -12.30 -12.86 1.13
CA GLY A 160 -12.54 -14.30 1.16
C GLY A 160 -12.60 -14.98 -0.21
N THR A 161 -12.43 -14.24 -1.31
CA THR A 161 -12.42 -14.82 -2.67
C THR A 161 -11.15 -15.64 -2.90
N VAL A 162 -11.29 -16.76 -3.61
CA VAL A 162 -10.16 -17.57 -4.08
C VAL A 162 -10.06 -17.46 -5.59
N ILE A 163 -8.97 -16.89 -6.08
CA ILE A 163 -8.60 -16.93 -7.49
C ILE A 163 -7.87 -18.25 -7.76
N ASN A 164 -8.51 -19.15 -8.48
CA ASN A 164 -7.93 -20.41 -8.86
C ASN A 164 -6.86 -20.22 -9.95
N ARG A 165 -5.89 -21.14 -9.99
CA ARG A 165 -4.94 -21.20 -11.10
C ARG A 165 -5.70 -21.49 -12.40
N ALA A 166 -5.33 -20.79 -13.49
CA ALA A 166 -5.81 -21.15 -14.82
C ALA A 166 -5.27 -22.54 -15.18
N GLU A 167 -6.14 -23.41 -15.66
CA GLU A 167 -5.77 -24.76 -16.16
C GLU A 167 -5.02 -24.65 -17.49
#